data_a2efe5d0f8c49a6213a1d82c425ac755
#
_entry.id   a2efe5d0f8c49a6213a1d82c425ac755
#
_cell.length_a   1.000
_cell.length_b   1.000
_cell.length_c   1.000
_cell.angle_alpha   90.00
_cell.angle_beta   90.00
_cell.angle_gamma   90.00
#
_symmetry.space_group_name_H-M   'P 1'
#
loop_
_entity.id
_entity.type
_entity.pdbx_description
1 polymer ?
#
loop_
_entity_poly.entity_id
_entity_poly.type
_entity_poly.pdbx_seq_one_letter_code
_entity_poly.pdbx_strand_id
1 'polypeptide(L)'
;MPALPVTPGGDISTGAVTVKQLFTSGNIIEDSFELNYLGAEERELFKAVLRFRETKKNQLPKEVVTTVKYKTSPETESVEAFDLTKYVTSRDHARLVGQYFLALRKHVTHTIAFKTAAFGLDLGAGDYIKVVTEASPYSAANNGAVSTTGEITSAQTLVDGFYNVLYYSPASDDVVNGSMQVTNMTTSDSTFFNTIFTIQTTTISQNIYLVEQLTLDQDNTVSIVASEFPCDDNSAY
;
A
#
# COMPACT_ATOMS: atom_id res chain seq x y z
N MET A 1 -12.13 4.98 -9.65
CA MET A 1 -11.70 4.33 -8.39
C MET A 1 -11.48 2.87 -8.70
N PRO A 2 -10.33 2.29 -8.42
CA PRO A 2 -10.17 0.84 -8.49
C PRO A 2 -11.18 0.20 -7.53
N ALA A 3 -11.74 -0.93 -7.93
CA ALA A 3 -12.68 -1.66 -7.10
C ALA A 3 -11.90 -2.16 -5.86
N LEU A 4 -12.35 -1.77 -4.67
CA LEU A 4 -11.80 -2.33 -3.45
C LEU A 4 -12.03 -3.85 -3.45
N PRO A 5 -11.02 -4.66 -3.18
CA PRO A 5 -11.17 -6.11 -3.09
C PRO A 5 -11.91 -6.45 -1.79
N VAL A 6 -13.23 -6.34 -1.80
CA VAL A 6 -14.09 -6.64 -0.65
C VAL A 6 -14.72 -8.00 -0.86
N THR A 7 -14.48 -8.91 0.07
CA THR A 7 -15.14 -10.24 0.09
C THR A 7 -16.61 -10.10 0.50
N PRO A 8 -17.47 -11.09 0.19
CA PRO A 8 -18.89 -11.09 0.58
C PRO A 8 -19.16 -10.95 2.09
N GLY A 9 -18.14 -11.13 2.94
CA GLY A 9 -18.21 -10.92 4.39
C GLY A 9 -17.86 -9.50 4.85
N GLY A 10 -17.48 -8.62 3.94
CA GLY A 10 -16.99 -7.26 4.26
C GLY A 10 -15.51 -7.22 4.59
N ASP A 11 -14.79 -8.32 4.36
CA ASP A 11 -13.35 -8.39 4.61
C ASP A 11 -12.58 -7.89 3.36
N ILE A 12 -11.55 -7.10 3.57
CA ILE A 12 -10.62 -6.66 2.53
C ILE A 12 -9.49 -7.69 2.48
N SER A 13 -9.30 -8.35 1.34
CA SER A 13 -8.26 -9.37 1.18
C SER A 13 -7.06 -8.82 0.42
N THR A 14 -5.87 -8.93 0.98
CA THR A 14 -4.62 -8.58 0.31
C THR A 14 -4.24 -9.55 -0.81
N GLY A 15 -4.80 -10.75 -0.84
CA GLY A 15 -4.56 -11.72 -1.92
C GLY A 15 -5.07 -11.27 -3.29
N ALA A 16 -5.83 -10.16 -3.35
CA ALA A 16 -6.32 -9.57 -4.59
C ALA A 16 -5.62 -8.25 -4.96
N VAL A 17 -4.59 -7.84 -4.20
CA VAL A 17 -3.88 -6.58 -4.43
C VAL A 17 -2.64 -6.85 -5.27
N THR A 18 -2.63 -6.33 -6.49
CA THR A 18 -1.44 -6.30 -7.35
C THR A 18 -0.58 -5.10 -6.96
N VAL A 19 0.66 -5.37 -6.58
CA VAL A 19 1.64 -4.34 -6.21
C VAL A 19 2.41 -3.92 -7.45
N LYS A 20 2.22 -2.68 -7.89
CA LYS A 20 2.83 -2.20 -9.13
C LYS A 20 4.32 -1.94 -9.04
N GLN A 21 4.82 -1.48 -7.91
CA GLN A 21 6.24 -1.15 -7.78
C GLN A 21 6.79 -1.41 -6.40
N LEU A 22 8.10 -1.67 -6.37
CA LEU A 22 8.91 -1.79 -5.17
C LEU A 22 9.83 -0.57 -5.03
N PHE A 23 9.74 0.12 -3.90
CA PHE A 23 10.63 1.20 -3.53
C PHE A 23 11.57 0.76 -2.42
N THR A 24 12.85 1.07 -2.61
CA THR A 24 13.93 0.77 -1.66
C THR A 24 14.84 1.98 -1.57
N SER A 25 15.80 1.97 -0.67
CA SER A 25 16.82 3.02 -0.60
C SER A 25 17.61 3.22 -1.91
N GLY A 26 17.56 2.27 -2.84
CA GLY A 26 18.22 2.37 -4.15
C GLY A 26 17.46 3.21 -5.19
N ASN A 27 16.15 3.44 -5.03
CA ASN A 27 15.34 4.25 -5.96
C ASN A 27 14.55 5.36 -5.27
N ILE A 28 14.68 5.51 -3.98
CA ILE A 28 14.24 6.69 -3.23
C ILE A 28 15.38 7.68 -3.19
N ILE A 29 15.09 8.96 -3.43
CA ILE A 29 16.09 10.03 -3.35
C ILE A 29 16.53 10.19 -1.90
N GLU A 30 17.84 10.24 -1.68
CA GLU A 30 18.45 10.40 -0.36
C GLU A 30 17.83 11.60 0.38
N ASP A 31 17.64 11.45 1.69
CA ASP A 31 17.05 12.46 2.59
C ASP A 31 15.61 12.92 2.25
N SER A 32 14.94 12.25 1.30
CA SER A 32 13.56 12.59 0.95
C SER A 32 12.49 11.75 1.65
N PHE A 33 12.88 10.68 2.33
CA PHE A 33 11.93 9.76 2.96
C PHE A 33 11.46 10.29 4.32
N GLU A 34 10.15 10.44 4.45
CA GLU A 34 9.49 10.87 5.68
C GLU A 34 8.45 9.81 6.10
N LEU A 35 8.44 9.50 7.40
CA LEU A 35 7.49 8.60 8.02
C LEU A 35 6.69 9.37 9.07
N ASN A 36 5.39 9.52 8.85
CA ASN A 36 4.48 10.27 9.71
C ASN A 36 3.50 9.32 10.41
N TYR A 37 3.64 9.17 11.72
CA TYR A 37 2.72 8.36 12.52
C TYR A 37 1.44 9.14 12.85
N LEU A 38 0.29 8.48 12.68
CA LEU A 38 -0.99 9.03 13.09
C LEU A 38 -1.17 8.95 14.62
N GLY A 39 -1.61 10.03 15.22
CA GLY A 39 -1.87 10.12 16.65
C GLY A 39 -3.00 9.18 17.12
N ALA A 40 -3.02 8.87 18.42
CA ALA A 40 -4.06 8.03 18.99
C ALA A 40 -5.47 8.61 18.80
N GLU A 41 -5.61 9.95 18.86
CA GLU A 41 -6.89 10.66 18.63
C GLU A 41 -7.37 10.52 17.18
N GLU A 42 -6.45 10.56 16.20
CA GLU A 42 -6.75 10.37 14.78
C GLU A 42 -7.17 8.94 14.44
N ARG A 43 -6.82 7.99 15.30
CA ARG A 43 -7.11 6.56 15.17
C ARG A 43 -8.27 6.11 16.07
N GLU A 44 -8.92 7.03 16.78
CA GLU A 44 -10.07 6.69 17.61
C GLU A 44 -11.22 6.14 16.76
N LEU A 45 -11.76 4.99 17.17
CA LEU A 45 -12.88 4.37 16.48
C LEU A 45 -14.17 5.19 16.68
N PHE A 46 -14.94 5.26 15.63
CA PHE A 46 -16.19 6.03 15.60
C PHE A 46 -17.35 5.19 15.03
N LYS A 47 -18.57 5.67 15.26
CA LYS A 47 -19.76 5.16 14.60
C LYS A 47 -20.02 6.00 13.36
N ALA A 48 -19.88 5.40 12.17
CA ALA A 48 -20.15 6.07 10.90
C ALA A 48 -21.66 6.19 10.65
N VAL A 49 -22.13 7.40 10.46
CA VAL A 49 -23.50 7.71 10.03
C VAL A 49 -23.44 8.14 8.56
N LEU A 50 -23.96 7.32 7.67
CA LEU A 50 -23.84 7.48 6.24
C LEU A 50 -25.16 7.91 5.63
N ARG A 51 -25.21 9.11 5.04
CA ARG A 51 -26.35 9.63 4.30
C ARG A 51 -26.12 9.41 2.81
N PHE A 52 -27.06 8.75 2.12
CA PHE A 52 -26.94 8.44 0.70
C PHE A 52 -28.31 8.51 0.02
N ARG A 53 -28.33 8.47 -1.31
CA ARG A 53 -29.55 8.58 -2.11
C ARG A 53 -29.91 7.23 -2.69
N GLU A 54 -30.76 6.46 -2.00
CA GLU A 54 -31.18 5.14 -2.45
C GLU A 54 -32.03 5.23 -3.73
N THR A 55 -31.61 4.50 -4.76
CA THR A 55 -32.35 4.39 -6.02
C THR A 55 -32.83 2.94 -6.19
N LYS A 56 -34.14 2.73 -6.14
CA LYS A 56 -34.76 1.42 -6.38
C LYS A 56 -35.50 1.44 -7.72
N LYS A 57 -35.57 0.25 -8.37
CA LYS A 57 -36.32 0.09 -9.61
C LYS A 57 -37.78 0.53 -9.40
N ASN A 58 -38.26 1.40 -10.27
CA ASN A 58 -39.64 1.96 -10.26
C ASN A 58 -40.00 2.83 -9.05
N GLN A 59 -39.02 3.40 -8.36
CA GLN A 59 -39.26 4.35 -7.27
C GLN A 59 -38.46 5.63 -7.49
N LEU A 60 -38.97 6.77 -6.99
CA LEU A 60 -38.19 8.00 -6.96
C LEU A 60 -37.02 7.86 -5.99
N PRO A 61 -35.84 8.43 -6.33
CA PRO A 61 -34.69 8.43 -5.45
C PRO A 61 -35.02 9.05 -4.09
N LYS A 62 -34.70 8.33 -3.01
CA LYS A 62 -34.97 8.76 -1.64
C LYS A 62 -33.67 8.85 -0.84
N GLU A 63 -33.52 9.92 -0.06
CA GLU A 63 -32.44 10.03 0.91
C GLU A 63 -32.66 9.06 2.06
N VAL A 64 -31.62 8.30 2.38
CA VAL A 64 -31.63 7.30 3.44
C VAL A 64 -30.37 7.45 4.28
N VAL A 65 -30.50 7.17 5.56
CA VAL A 65 -29.38 7.14 6.51
C VAL A 65 -29.15 5.70 6.94
N THR A 66 -27.90 5.27 6.96
CA THR A 66 -27.49 4.00 7.55
C THR A 66 -26.32 4.22 8.50
N THR A 67 -26.14 3.33 9.46
CA THR A 67 -25.05 3.39 10.42
C THR A 67 -24.20 2.15 10.32
N VAL A 68 -22.88 2.33 10.43
CA VAL A 68 -21.88 1.25 10.47
C VAL A 68 -21.01 1.46 11.69
N LYS A 69 -20.72 0.39 12.43
CA LYS A 69 -19.79 0.41 13.55
C LYS A 69 -18.90 -0.83 13.52
N TYR A 70 -17.75 -0.75 14.14
CA TYR A 70 -16.86 -1.89 14.30
C TYR A 70 -17.42 -2.89 15.31
N LYS A 71 -17.26 -4.21 15.06
CA LYS A 71 -17.86 -5.29 15.89
C LYS A 71 -17.47 -5.24 17.37
N THR A 72 -16.26 -4.78 17.66
CA THR A 72 -15.67 -4.74 19.01
C THR A 72 -15.73 -3.37 19.67
N SER A 73 -16.41 -2.41 19.07
CA SER A 73 -16.46 -1.05 19.59
C SER A 73 -17.35 -0.92 20.81
N PRO A 74 -16.94 -0.18 21.84
CA PRO A 74 -17.76 0.14 22.99
C PRO A 74 -18.98 0.97 22.59
N GLU A 75 -20.04 0.96 23.43
CA GLU A 75 -21.31 1.68 23.13
C GLU A 75 -21.18 3.22 23.13
N THR A 76 -20.09 3.74 23.68
CA THR A 76 -19.84 5.20 23.84
C THR A 76 -18.93 5.78 22.79
N GLU A 77 -19.02 5.32 21.55
CA GLU A 77 -18.20 5.82 20.46
C GLU A 77 -18.60 7.22 19.99
N SER A 78 -17.61 7.97 19.54
CA SER A 78 -17.83 9.21 18.79
C SER A 78 -18.66 8.90 17.53
N VAL A 79 -19.43 9.87 17.05
CA VAL A 79 -20.28 9.72 15.87
C VAL A 79 -19.80 10.67 14.79
N GLU A 80 -19.41 10.09 13.65
CA GLU A 80 -19.03 10.88 12.46
C GLU A 80 -20.06 10.68 11.34
N ALA A 81 -20.49 11.80 10.73
CA ALA A 81 -21.48 11.81 9.66
C ALA A 81 -20.83 12.08 8.31
N PHE A 82 -21.12 11.22 7.31
CA PHE A 82 -20.61 11.33 5.96
C PHE A 82 -21.76 11.50 4.95
N ASP A 83 -21.67 12.51 4.11
CA ASP A 83 -22.65 12.73 3.03
C ASP A 83 -22.16 12.07 1.73
N LEU A 84 -22.77 10.94 1.41
CA LEU A 84 -22.51 10.15 0.21
C LEU A 84 -23.60 10.29 -0.85
N THR A 85 -24.50 11.28 -0.73
CA THR A 85 -25.67 11.43 -1.60
C THR A 85 -25.34 11.60 -3.07
N LYS A 86 -24.15 12.12 -3.40
CA LYS A 86 -23.66 12.32 -4.76
C LYS A 86 -23.02 11.08 -5.40
N TYR A 87 -22.58 10.12 -4.58
CA TYR A 87 -21.71 9.03 -5.02
C TYR A 87 -22.31 7.64 -4.83
N VAL A 88 -23.24 7.49 -3.88
CA VAL A 88 -23.75 6.19 -3.47
C VAL A 88 -25.27 6.12 -3.65
N THR A 89 -25.72 5.07 -4.35
CA THR A 89 -27.13 4.85 -4.69
C THR A 89 -27.72 3.58 -4.09
N SER A 90 -26.92 2.78 -3.38
CA SER A 90 -27.38 1.56 -2.72
C SER A 90 -26.90 1.47 -1.27
N ARG A 91 -27.70 0.79 -0.44
CA ARG A 91 -27.39 0.61 0.99
C ARG A 91 -26.14 -0.27 1.19
N ASP A 92 -25.97 -1.29 0.37
CA ASP A 92 -24.82 -2.19 0.50
C ASP A 92 -23.53 -1.48 0.14
N HIS A 93 -23.53 -0.66 -0.92
CA HIS A 93 -22.39 0.20 -1.24
C HIS A 93 -22.11 1.21 -0.12
N ALA A 94 -23.12 1.85 0.45
CA ALA A 94 -22.92 2.76 1.60
C ALA A 94 -22.26 2.05 2.78
N ARG A 95 -22.70 0.81 3.10
CA ARG A 95 -22.09 0.01 4.17
C ARG A 95 -20.63 -0.33 3.90
N LEU A 96 -20.30 -0.73 2.67
CA LEU A 96 -18.92 -1.02 2.27
C LEU A 96 -18.01 0.20 2.44
N VAL A 97 -18.48 1.38 1.99
CA VAL A 97 -17.73 2.64 2.17
C VAL A 97 -17.54 2.95 3.66
N GLY A 98 -18.58 2.76 4.48
CA GLY A 98 -18.49 2.96 5.93
C GLY A 98 -17.53 1.99 6.62
N GLN A 99 -17.55 0.71 6.23
CA GLN A 99 -16.58 -0.29 6.71
C GLN A 99 -15.15 0.07 6.31
N TYR A 100 -14.95 0.56 5.10
CA TYR A 100 -13.64 1.02 4.65
C TYR A 100 -13.12 2.20 5.48
N PHE A 101 -13.96 3.21 5.79
CA PHE A 101 -13.55 4.33 6.65
C PHE A 101 -13.17 3.87 8.06
N LEU A 102 -13.91 2.90 8.62
CA LEU A 102 -13.59 2.31 9.91
C LEU A 102 -12.28 1.50 9.87
N ALA A 103 -12.04 0.76 8.79
CA ALA A 103 -10.80 0.01 8.58
C ALA A 103 -9.59 0.95 8.47
N LEU A 104 -9.70 2.03 7.69
CA LEU A 104 -8.67 3.06 7.61
C LEU A 104 -8.31 3.60 9.00
N ARG A 105 -9.32 4.01 9.78
CA ARG A 105 -9.11 4.58 11.12
C ARG A 105 -8.45 3.60 12.08
N LYS A 106 -8.78 2.32 11.98
CA LYS A 106 -8.25 1.29 12.87
C LYS A 106 -6.84 0.84 12.51
N HIS A 107 -6.59 0.61 11.23
CA HIS A 107 -5.42 -0.14 10.78
C HIS A 107 -4.31 0.73 10.21
N VAL A 108 -4.64 1.87 9.61
CA VAL A 108 -3.60 2.79 9.13
C VAL A 108 -2.93 3.45 10.34
N THR A 109 -1.67 3.13 10.54
CA THR A 109 -0.87 3.63 11.67
C THR A 109 0.01 4.79 11.27
N HIS A 110 0.38 4.85 9.99
CA HIS A 110 1.31 5.85 9.48
C HIS A 110 1.11 6.13 7.99
N THR A 111 1.61 7.25 7.56
CA THR A 111 1.75 7.64 6.17
C THR A 111 3.22 7.84 5.83
N ILE A 112 3.57 7.65 4.58
CA ILE A 112 4.92 7.87 4.07
C ILE A 112 4.90 8.93 2.98
N ALA A 113 5.97 9.72 2.92
CA ALA A 113 6.22 10.63 1.81
C ALA A 113 7.67 10.46 1.37
N PHE A 114 7.93 10.43 0.07
CA PHE A 114 9.28 10.33 -0.47
C PHE A 114 9.34 10.84 -1.91
N LYS A 115 10.55 11.08 -2.39
CA LYS A 115 10.81 11.43 -3.78
C LYS A 115 11.53 10.32 -4.51
N THR A 116 11.19 10.15 -5.76
CA THR A 116 11.85 9.22 -6.67
C THR A 116 12.12 9.91 -8.01
N ALA A 117 13.03 9.36 -8.81
CA ALA A 117 13.28 9.82 -10.17
C ALA A 117 12.11 9.41 -11.09
N ALA A 118 12.34 9.37 -12.39
CA ALA A 118 11.33 9.01 -13.40
C ALA A 118 10.58 7.68 -13.14
N PHE A 119 11.10 6.84 -12.24
CA PHE A 119 10.52 5.56 -11.85
C PHE A 119 9.10 5.69 -11.28
N GLY A 120 8.78 6.82 -10.66
CA GLY A 120 7.44 7.09 -10.13
C GLY A 120 6.40 7.51 -11.17
N LEU A 121 6.79 7.77 -12.44
CA LEU A 121 5.87 8.25 -13.47
C LEU A 121 4.86 7.21 -13.94
N ASP A 122 5.13 5.93 -13.74
CA ASP A 122 4.24 4.82 -14.12
C ASP A 122 3.13 4.57 -13.08
N LEU A 123 3.17 5.28 -11.97
CA LEU A 123 2.17 5.16 -10.90
C LEU A 123 1.01 6.13 -11.07
N GLY A 124 -0.13 5.73 -10.55
CA GLY A 124 -1.32 6.56 -10.39
C GLY A 124 -1.81 6.60 -8.94
N ALA A 125 -2.57 7.63 -8.57
CA ALA A 125 -3.28 7.63 -7.30
C ALA A 125 -4.26 6.44 -7.23
N GLY A 126 -4.17 5.66 -6.17
CA GLY A 126 -4.93 4.41 -6.00
C GLY A 126 -4.14 3.14 -6.33
N ASP A 127 -2.91 3.25 -6.82
CA ASP A 127 -2.03 2.11 -7.02
C ASP A 127 -1.40 1.64 -5.71
N TYR A 128 -1.04 0.36 -5.66
CA TYR A 128 -0.39 -0.24 -4.50
C TYR A 128 1.10 -0.36 -4.75
N ILE A 129 1.87 0.00 -3.72
CA ILE A 129 3.33 -0.06 -3.74
C ILE A 129 3.85 -0.78 -2.50
N LYS A 130 5.03 -1.38 -2.59
CA LYS A 130 5.80 -1.84 -1.44
C LYS A 130 6.98 -0.90 -1.23
N VAL A 131 7.21 -0.52 0.01
CA VAL A 131 8.33 0.35 0.37
C VAL A 131 9.16 -0.32 1.46
N VAL A 132 10.44 -0.45 1.20
CA VAL A 132 11.42 -1.02 2.13
C VAL A 132 12.60 -0.06 2.23
N THR A 133 12.73 0.61 3.36
CA THR A 133 13.82 1.56 3.63
C THR A 133 14.46 1.27 4.98
N GLU A 134 15.66 1.76 5.20
CA GLU A 134 16.34 1.63 6.49
C GLU A 134 15.63 2.39 7.62
N ALA A 135 14.89 3.44 7.28
CA ALA A 135 14.06 4.20 8.23
C ALA A 135 12.76 3.50 8.63
N SER A 136 12.35 2.46 7.91
CA SER A 136 11.17 1.67 8.26
C SER A 136 11.49 0.78 9.47
N PRO A 137 10.61 0.68 10.49
CA PRO A 137 10.80 -0.24 11.61
C PRO A 137 10.91 -1.72 11.17
N TYR A 138 10.65 -2.00 9.91
CA TYR A 138 10.72 -3.34 9.30
C TYR A 138 11.93 -3.55 8.37
N SER A 139 12.88 -2.63 8.32
CA SER A 139 13.94 -2.62 7.31
C SER A 139 15.24 -3.32 7.72
N ALA A 140 15.20 -4.48 8.32
CA ALA A 140 16.40 -5.30 8.45
C ALA A 140 16.87 -5.94 7.12
N ALA A 141 16.29 -5.55 5.98
CA ALA A 141 16.58 -6.15 4.68
C ALA A 141 17.65 -5.36 3.92
N ASN A 142 18.61 -6.07 3.34
CA ASN A 142 19.53 -5.50 2.37
C ASN A 142 18.78 -5.19 1.08
N ASN A 143 18.77 -3.92 0.71
CA ASN A 143 18.20 -3.44 -0.52
C ASN A 143 19.30 -3.31 -1.58
N GLY A 144 18.92 -3.51 -2.83
CA GLY A 144 19.87 -3.38 -3.93
C GLY A 144 19.19 -3.26 -5.28
N ALA A 145 20.04 -3.05 -6.27
CA ALA A 145 19.67 -3.03 -7.67
C ALA A 145 20.60 -3.95 -8.46
N VAL A 146 20.09 -4.54 -9.52
CA VAL A 146 20.84 -5.31 -10.49
C VAL A 146 20.91 -4.52 -11.79
N SER A 147 22.11 -4.33 -12.32
CA SER A 147 22.32 -3.64 -13.59
C SER A 147 21.85 -4.49 -14.78
N THR A 148 21.87 -3.89 -15.96
CA THR A 148 21.61 -4.60 -17.24
C THR A 148 22.61 -5.71 -17.55
N THR A 149 23.78 -5.70 -16.91
CA THR A 149 24.86 -6.68 -17.06
C THR A 149 24.92 -7.68 -15.92
N GLY A 150 24.03 -7.58 -14.94
CA GLY A 150 23.99 -8.47 -13.78
C GLY A 150 24.87 -8.04 -12.61
N GLU A 151 25.47 -6.84 -12.65
CA GLU A 151 26.20 -6.29 -11.51
C GLU A 151 25.23 -5.88 -10.41
N ILE A 152 25.53 -6.23 -9.16
CA ILE A 152 24.69 -5.96 -8.00
C ILE A 152 25.26 -4.77 -7.23
N THR A 153 24.43 -3.75 -7.04
CA THR A 153 24.69 -2.64 -6.14
C THR A 153 23.77 -2.78 -4.93
N SER A 154 24.32 -2.86 -3.72
CA SER A 154 23.55 -2.95 -2.48
C SER A 154 24.23 -2.19 -1.35
N ALA A 155 23.47 -1.83 -0.30
CA ALA A 155 23.98 -1.11 0.87
C ALA A 155 25.06 -1.92 1.63
N GLN A 156 25.03 -3.24 1.53
CA GLN A 156 26.03 -4.14 2.10
C GLN A 156 26.61 -5.04 1.01
N THR A 157 27.88 -5.40 1.15
CA THR A 157 28.50 -6.40 0.27
C THR A 157 27.88 -7.76 0.54
N LEU A 158 27.28 -8.36 -0.48
CA LEU A 158 26.69 -9.69 -0.38
C LEU A 158 27.78 -10.75 -0.53
N VAL A 159 27.73 -11.77 0.31
CA VAL A 159 28.59 -12.95 0.21
C VAL A 159 28.06 -13.87 -0.89
N ASP A 160 28.92 -14.61 -1.54
CA ASP A 160 28.52 -15.57 -2.55
C ASP A 160 27.52 -16.59 -1.98
N GLY A 161 26.39 -16.76 -2.67
CA GLY A 161 25.32 -17.63 -2.19
C GLY A 161 23.97 -17.40 -2.85
N PHE A 162 22.96 -18.05 -2.32
CA PHE A 162 21.56 -17.88 -2.73
C PHE A 162 20.82 -17.00 -1.74
N TYR A 163 20.09 -16.00 -2.25
CA TYR A 163 19.29 -15.07 -1.47
C TYR A 163 17.84 -15.14 -1.89
N ASN A 164 16.95 -15.28 -0.93
CA ASN A 164 15.52 -15.05 -1.19
C ASN A 164 15.29 -13.56 -1.29
N VAL A 165 14.82 -13.11 -2.44
CA VAL A 165 14.63 -11.71 -2.74
C VAL A 165 13.19 -11.43 -3.15
N LEU A 166 12.73 -10.26 -2.81
CA LEU A 166 11.54 -9.65 -3.38
C LEU A 166 12.01 -8.68 -4.46
N TYR A 167 11.42 -8.74 -5.66
CA TYR A 167 11.77 -7.87 -6.76
C TYR A 167 10.55 -7.60 -7.65
N TYR A 168 10.57 -6.49 -8.37
CA TYR A 168 9.57 -6.21 -9.39
C TYR A 168 9.89 -7.01 -10.65
N SER A 169 8.91 -7.79 -11.12
CA SER A 169 9.03 -8.58 -12.35
C SER A 169 8.28 -7.90 -13.49
N PRO A 170 8.97 -7.35 -14.49
CA PRO A 170 8.30 -6.76 -15.67
C PRO A 170 7.45 -7.77 -16.46
N ALA A 171 7.78 -9.07 -16.36
CA ALA A 171 7.06 -10.13 -17.08
C ALA A 171 5.65 -10.40 -16.50
N SER A 172 5.49 -10.23 -15.19
CA SER A 172 4.20 -10.43 -14.49
C SER A 172 3.53 -9.12 -14.11
N ASP A 173 4.19 -7.98 -14.30
CA ASP A 173 3.75 -6.65 -13.83
C ASP A 173 3.39 -6.65 -12.33
N ASP A 174 4.20 -7.33 -11.53
CA ASP A 174 3.98 -7.52 -10.09
C ASP A 174 5.29 -7.64 -9.32
N VAL A 175 5.21 -7.45 -8.01
CA VAL A 175 6.32 -7.67 -7.08
C VAL A 175 6.28 -9.11 -6.56
N VAL A 176 7.26 -9.89 -6.98
CA VAL A 176 7.33 -11.34 -6.76
C VAL A 176 8.54 -11.76 -5.93
N ASN A 177 8.45 -12.95 -5.36
CA ASN A 177 9.55 -13.58 -4.66
C ASN A 177 10.38 -14.40 -5.64
N GLY A 178 11.71 -14.34 -5.47
CA GLY A 178 12.65 -15.14 -6.25
C GLY A 178 13.84 -15.59 -5.42
N SER A 179 14.61 -16.53 -5.96
CA SER A 179 15.89 -16.96 -5.38
C SER A 179 17.01 -16.48 -6.30
N MET A 180 17.75 -15.46 -5.88
CA MET A 180 18.86 -14.86 -6.64
C MET A 180 20.18 -15.48 -6.21
N GLN A 181 20.94 -16.00 -7.17
CA GLN A 181 22.31 -16.44 -6.93
C GLN A 181 23.27 -15.26 -7.09
N VAL A 182 24.07 -15.02 -6.07
CA VAL A 182 25.10 -13.98 -6.05
C VAL A 182 26.47 -14.62 -6.11
N THR A 183 27.35 -14.11 -6.98
CA THR A 183 28.76 -14.49 -7.08
C THR A 183 29.58 -13.25 -7.38
N ASN A 184 30.51 -12.89 -6.48
CA ASN A 184 31.34 -11.68 -6.60
C ASN A 184 30.50 -10.39 -6.90
N MET A 185 29.40 -10.18 -6.19
CA MET A 185 28.48 -9.05 -6.42
C MET A 185 27.90 -9.01 -7.84
N THR A 186 27.71 -10.16 -8.45
CA THR A 186 27.03 -10.30 -9.75
C THR A 186 26.00 -11.43 -9.69
N THR A 187 25.03 -11.39 -10.59
CA THR A 187 24.14 -12.51 -10.88
C THR A 187 24.15 -12.80 -12.38
N SER A 188 24.11 -14.07 -12.73
CA SER A 188 24.00 -14.51 -14.14
C SER A 188 22.55 -14.73 -14.57
N ASP A 189 21.61 -14.68 -13.65
CA ASP A 189 20.19 -14.87 -13.94
C ASP A 189 19.57 -13.59 -14.51
N SER A 190 19.27 -13.62 -15.79
CA SER A 190 18.70 -12.50 -16.54
C SER A 190 17.31 -12.08 -16.04
N THR A 191 16.64 -12.90 -15.26
CA THR A 191 15.36 -12.57 -14.64
C THR A 191 15.45 -11.37 -13.69
N PHE A 192 16.63 -11.19 -13.09
CA PHE A 192 16.89 -10.07 -12.16
C PHE A 192 17.54 -8.86 -12.83
N PHE A 193 17.88 -8.93 -14.11
CA PHE A 193 18.56 -7.81 -14.77
C PHE A 193 17.65 -6.57 -14.82
N ASN A 194 18.26 -5.42 -14.55
CA ASN A 194 17.59 -4.13 -14.51
C ASN A 194 16.42 -4.08 -13.51
N THR A 195 16.52 -4.81 -12.39
CA THR A 195 15.52 -4.82 -11.33
C THR A 195 16.07 -4.27 -10.02
N ILE A 196 15.15 -3.82 -9.18
CA ILE A 196 15.42 -3.45 -7.80
C ILE A 196 14.90 -4.58 -6.93
N PHE A 197 15.68 -4.96 -5.93
CA PHE A 197 15.33 -6.04 -5.05
C PHE A 197 15.52 -5.68 -3.57
N THR A 198 14.85 -6.43 -2.71
CA THR A 198 15.11 -6.47 -1.27
C THR A 198 15.27 -7.91 -0.83
N ILE A 199 16.30 -8.19 -0.01
CA ILE A 199 16.52 -9.52 0.54
C ILE A 199 15.49 -9.78 1.62
N GLN A 200 14.77 -10.88 1.49
CA GLN A 200 13.80 -11.32 2.50
C GLN A 200 14.51 -12.06 3.62
N THR A 201 14.37 -11.57 4.83
CA THR A 201 14.59 -12.36 6.04
C THR A 201 13.22 -12.80 6.59
N THR A 202 13.14 -13.98 7.18
CA THR A 202 11.89 -14.64 7.62
C THR A 202 11.05 -13.85 8.64
N THR A 203 11.48 -12.65 9.01
CA THR A 203 10.89 -11.83 10.08
C THR A 203 10.30 -10.50 9.59
N ILE A 204 10.29 -10.20 8.29
CA ILE A 204 9.87 -8.89 7.80
C ILE A 204 8.46 -8.96 7.24
N SER A 205 7.52 -8.38 7.96
CA SER A 205 6.22 -7.98 7.43
C SER A 205 6.45 -6.87 6.39
N GLN A 206 6.08 -7.11 5.15
CA GLN A 206 6.23 -6.14 4.08
C GLN A 206 4.97 -5.32 3.99
N ASN A 207 5.04 -4.07 4.42
CA ASN A 207 3.89 -3.20 4.36
C ASN A 207 3.59 -2.80 2.91
N ILE A 208 2.34 -2.98 2.55
CA ILE A 208 1.76 -2.46 1.30
C ILE A 208 1.24 -1.07 1.60
N TYR A 209 1.51 -0.14 0.70
CA TYR A 209 1.03 1.24 0.77
C TYR A 209 0.12 1.55 -0.41
N LEU A 210 -0.91 2.32 -0.14
CA LEU A 210 -1.81 2.88 -1.15
C LEU A 210 -1.32 4.28 -1.51
N VAL A 211 -1.01 4.52 -2.77
CA VAL A 211 -0.62 5.85 -3.26
C VAL A 211 -1.83 6.78 -3.23
N GLU A 212 -1.73 7.84 -2.44
CA GLU A 212 -2.77 8.86 -2.31
C GLU A 212 -2.54 10.03 -3.26
N GLN A 213 -1.29 10.46 -3.37
CA GLN A 213 -0.93 11.62 -4.18
C GLN A 213 0.41 11.41 -4.88
N LEU A 214 0.46 11.86 -6.13
CA LEU A 214 1.67 11.99 -6.94
C LEU A 214 1.80 13.42 -7.41
N THR A 215 3.00 13.98 -7.29
CA THR A 215 3.30 15.32 -7.79
C THR A 215 4.61 15.27 -8.55
N LEU A 216 4.58 15.73 -9.80
CA LEU A 216 5.80 15.92 -10.58
C LEU A 216 6.41 17.27 -10.21
N ASP A 217 7.61 17.22 -9.66
CA ASP A 217 8.36 18.41 -9.27
C ASP A 217 9.11 19.01 -10.48
N GLN A 218 9.57 20.27 -10.35
CA GLN A 218 10.24 21.00 -11.44
C GLN A 218 11.61 20.44 -11.82
N ASP A 219 12.22 19.67 -10.94
CA ASP A 219 13.51 18.99 -11.12
C ASP A 219 13.37 17.59 -11.77
N ASN A 220 12.21 17.28 -12.33
CA ASN A 220 11.83 15.99 -12.89
C ASN A 220 11.84 14.83 -11.87
N THR A 221 11.73 15.14 -10.60
CA THR A 221 11.48 14.14 -9.56
C THR A 221 9.98 13.98 -9.34
N VAL A 222 9.58 12.82 -8.82
CA VAL A 222 8.20 12.53 -8.48
C VAL A 222 8.08 12.41 -6.97
N SER A 223 7.30 13.30 -6.37
CA SER A 223 6.93 13.23 -4.96
C SER A 223 5.72 12.31 -4.80
N ILE A 224 5.85 11.28 -3.95
CA ILE A 224 4.82 10.28 -3.67
C ILE A 224 4.42 10.41 -2.21
N VAL A 225 3.11 10.48 -1.97
CA VAL A 225 2.50 10.36 -0.65
C VAL A 225 1.62 9.12 -0.65
N ALA A 226 1.84 8.23 0.32
CA ALA A 226 1.11 6.98 0.41
C ALA A 226 0.76 6.65 1.88
N SER A 227 -0.40 6.06 2.09
CA SER A 227 -0.83 5.55 3.39
C SER A 227 -0.63 4.03 3.48
N GLU A 228 -0.37 3.55 4.68
CA GLU A 228 -0.36 2.11 4.95
C GLU A 228 -1.67 1.49 4.48
N PHE A 229 -1.59 0.37 3.74
CA PHE A 229 -2.81 -0.34 3.35
C PHE A 229 -3.47 -0.95 4.59
N PRO A 230 -4.77 -0.75 4.78
CA PRO A 230 -5.45 -1.17 6.00
C PRO A 230 -5.63 -2.71 6.05
N CYS A 231 -4.54 -3.45 6.25
CA CYS A 231 -4.52 -4.90 6.43
C CYS A 231 -3.99 -5.30 7.80
N ASP A 232 -4.56 -6.34 8.40
CA ASP A 232 -3.95 -6.99 9.53
C ASP A 232 -2.81 -7.93 9.10
N ASP A 233 -2.02 -8.42 10.05
CA ASP A 233 -0.87 -9.31 9.80
C ASP A 233 -1.27 -10.64 9.13
N ASN A 234 -2.55 -10.99 9.14
CA ASN A 234 -3.12 -12.18 8.49
C ASN A 234 -3.70 -11.87 7.11
N SER A 235 -3.56 -10.65 6.63
CA SER A 235 -4.05 -10.22 5.31
C SER A 235 -5.57 -10.34 5.13
N ALA A 236 -6.35 -10.29 6.21
CA ALA A 236 -7.81 -10.36 6.21
C ALA A 236 -8.43 -9.32 7.16
N TYR A 237 -9.51 -8.70 6.73
CA TYR A 237 -10.36 -7.76 7.48
C TYR A 237 -11.77 -8.25 7.60
#